data_ad224c406ba86f13cf370bc67acc56e1
#
_entry.id   ad224c406ba86f13cf370bc67acc56e1
#
_cell.length_a   1.000
_cell.length_b   1.000
_cell.length_c   1.000
_cell.angle_alpha   90.00
_cell.angle_beta   90.00
_cell.angle_gamma   90.00
#
_symmetry.space_group_name_H-M   'P 1'
#
loop_
_entity.id
_entity.type
_entity.pdbx_description
1 polymer ?
#
loop_
_entity_poly.entity_id
_entity_poly.type
_entity_poly.pdbx_seq_one_letter_code
_entity_poly.pdbx_strand_id
1 'polypeptide(L)'
;MSASNPWTRSTLPIIGTAMNDKSMCQACKRHISRGQVRIGVIFHHLNGYIALDWHHLTCCETPDLLPQVEGYELLPTQAKDQVSTYIQQYQVLSI
;
A
#
# COMPACT_ATOMS: atom_id res chain seq x y z
N MET A 1 7.51 20.88 -25.15
CA MET A 1 8.16 19.95 -24.25
C MET A 1 7.37 19.81 -22.98
N SER A 2 7.04 18.60 -22.64
CA SER A 2 6.30 18.36 -21.41
C SER A 2 7.18 18.63 -20.19
N ALA A 3 6.61 19.25 -19.18
CA ALA A 3 7.28 19.42 -17.91
C ALA A 3 7.55 18.05 -17.29
N SER A 4 8.77 17.81 -16.86
CA SER A 4 9.08 16.57 -16.17
C SER A 4 8.38 16.58 -14.81
N ASN A 5 7.80 15.44 -14.46
CA ASN A 5 7.22 15.26 -13.15
C ASN A 5 8.36 15.26 -12.10
N PRO A 6 8.33 16.16 -11.09
CA PRO A 6 9.38 16.19 -10.07
C PRO A 6 9.32 15.01 -9.11
N TRP A 7 8.28 14.21 -9.16
CA TRP A 7 8.08 13.08 -8.27
C TRP A 7 8.44 11.78 -8.97
N THR A 8 9.13 10.90 -8.26
CA THR A 8 9.46 9.56 -8.74
C THR A 8 8.84 8.54 -7.79
N ARG A 9 8.06 7.63 -8.33
CA ARG A 9 7.44 6.56 -7.56
C ARG A 9 8.46 5.46 -7.28
N SER A 10 8.54 5.00 -6.02
CA SER A 10 9.34 3.84 -5.65
C SER A 10 8.80 2.58 -6.31
N THR A 11 9.70 1.64 -6.62
CA THR A 11 9.31 0.37 -7.25
C THR A 11 8.55 -0.54 -6.28
N LEU A 12 8.85 -0.46 -4.99
CA LEU A 12 8.19 -1.28 -3.97
C LEU A 12 7.47 -0.38 -2.97
N PRO A 13 6.23 -0.74 -2.59
CA PRO A 13 5.53 -0.06 -1.52
C PRO A 13 6.02 -0.52 -0.15
N ILE A 14 5.46 0.08 0.89
CA ILE A 14 5.58 -0.41 2.26
C ILE A 14 4.21 -0.89 2.73
N ILE A 15 4.18 -1.67 3.81
CA ILE A 15 2.93 -2.19 4.35
C ILE A 15 2.91 -2.04 5.87
N GLY A 16 1.73 -1.80 6.42
CA GLY A 16 1.52 -1.69 7.85
C GLY A 16 0.06 -1.71 8.19
N THR A 17 -0.27 -1.43 9.45
CA THR A 17 -1.65 -1.27 9.89
C THR A 17 -1.90 0.19 10.23
N ALA A 18 -3.10 0.68 9.93
CA ALA A 18 -3.45 2.06 10.23
C ALA A 18 -3.48 2.29 11.75
N MET A 19 -2.82 3.37 12.20
CA MET A 19 -2.73 3.69 13.62
C MET A 19 -3.94 4.48 14.13
N ASN A 20 -4.73 5.03 13.20
CA ASN A 20 -5.93 5.81 13.51
C ASN A 20 -6.86 5.76 12.30
N ASP A 21 -7.99 6.49 12.36
CA ASP A 21 -8.98 6.51 11.28
C ASP A 21 -8.79 7.69 10.32
N LYS A 22 -7.63 8.35 10.35
CA LYS A 22 -7.41 9.59 9.60
C LYS A 22 -6.84 9.37 8.21
N SER A 23 -6.28 8.20 7.92
CA SER A 23 -5.73 7.92 6.60
C SER A 23 -6.85 7.73 5.58
N MET A 24 -6.62 8.23 4.37
CA MET A 24 -7.57 8.08 3.28
C MET A 24 -6.92 7.30 2.15
N CYS A 25 -7.63 6.31 1.64
CA CYS A 25 -7.16 5.54 0.49
C CYS A 25 -7.19 6.42 -0.77
N GLN A 26 -6.07 6.50 -1.45
CA GLN A 26 -5.96 7.32 -2.66
C GLN A 26 -6.67 6.69 -3.87
N ALA A 27 -6.93 5.39 -3.83
CA ALA A 27 -7.61 4.70 -4.92
C ALA A 27 -9.13 4.86 -4.85
N CYS A 28 -9.74 4.62 -3.68
CA CYS A 28 -11.20 4.63 -3.54
C CYS A 28 -11.74 5.86 -2.81
N LYS A 29 -10.87 6.71 -2.27
CA LYS A 29 -11.22 7.95 -1.55
C LYS A 29 -12.04 7.70 -0.28
N ARG A 30 -11.95 6.52 0.30
CA ARG A 30 -12.57 6.17 1.57
C ARG A 30 -11.52 6.09 2.66
N HIS A 31 -11.93 6.32 3.89
CA HIS A 31 -11.04 6.25 5.03
C HIS A 31 -10.53 4.82 5.25
N ILE A 32 -9.30 4.73 5.74
CA ILE A 32 -8.70 3.48 6.18
C ILE A 32 -8.85 3.46 7.69
N SER A 33 -9.63 2.50 8.21
CA SER A 33 -9.91 2.43 9.63
C SER A 33 -8.73 1.92 10.42
N ARG A 34 -8.65 2.36 11.67
CA ARG A 34 -7.62 1.90 12.60
C ARG A 34 -7.55 0.37 12.61
N GLY A 35 -6.36 -0.16 12.53
CA GLY A 35 -6.10 -1.60 12.54
C GLY A 35 -6.19 -2.28 11.19
N GLN A 36 -6.76 -1.63 10.18
CA GLN A 36 -6.78 -2.20 8.83
C GLN A 36 -5.38 -2.18 8.22
N VAL A 37 -5.10 -3.18 7.40
CA VAL A 37 -3.86 -3.20 6.60
C VAL A 37 -3.91 -2.06 5.59
N ARG A 38 -2.82 -1.32 5.49
CA ARG A 38 -2.68 -0.25 4.50
C ARG A 38 -1.35 -0.39 3.77
N ILE A 39 -1.37 -0.04 2.50
CA ILE A 39 -0.21 -0.10 1.61
C ILE A 39 0.23 1.33 1.32
N GLY A 40 1.50 1.64 1.58
CA GLY A 40 2.04 2.97 1.31
C GLY A 40 2.86 2.98 0.05
N VAL A 41 2.44 3.77 -0.94
CA VAL A 41 3.22 4.02 -2.14
C VAL A 41 4.09 5.24 -1.89
N ILE A 42 5.40 5.08 -2.08
CA ILE A 42 6.38 6.11 -1.74
C ILE A 42 6.74 6.91 -2.98
N PHE A 43 6.71 8.22 -2.85
CA PHE A 43 7.14 9.15 -3.90
C PHE A 43 8.30 9.99 -3.39
N HIS A 44 9.32 10.14 -4.22
CA HIS A 44 10.49 10.97 -3.93
C HIS A 44 10.47 12.20 -4.84
N HIS A 45 10.61 13.37 -4.23
CA HIS A 45 10.71 14.63 -4.95
C HIS A 45 12.16 14.95 -5.27
N LEU A 46 12.40 15.65 -6.37
CA LEU A 46 13.75 16.07 -6.76
C LEU A 46 14.46 16.89 -5.67
N ASN A 47 13.69 17.63 -4.87
CA ASN A 47 14.23 18.46 -3.79
C ASN A 47 14.41 17.68 -2.47
N GLY A 48 14.22 16.35 -2.47
CA GLY A 48 14.41 15.53 -1.30
C GLY A 48 13.18 15.29 -0.44
N TYR A 49 12.03 15.84 -0.83
CA TYR A 49 10.78 15.57 -0.12
C TYR A 49 10.32 14.14 -0.38
N ILE A 50 9.63 13.56 0.60
CA ILE A 50 9.05 12.23 0.49
C ILE A 50 7.56 12.34 0.78
N ALA A 51 6.74 11.72 -0.07
CA ALA A 51 5.30 11.64 0.12
C ALA A 51 4.87 10.19 0.13
N LEU A 52 3.82 9.89 0.89
CA LEU A 52 3.21 8.57 0.97
C LEU A 52 1.75 8.66 0.57
N ASP A 53 1.35 7.82 -0.37
CA ASP A 53 -0.05 7.62 -0.70
C ASP A 53 -0.49 6.29 -0.12
N TRP A 54 -1.48 6.33 0.79
CA TRP A 54 -1.99 5.14 1.43
C TRP A 54 -3.14 4.53 0.64
N HIS A 55 -3.20 3.21 0.63
CA HIS A 55 -4.24 2.45 -0.06
C HIS A 55 -4.72 1.32 0.84
N HIS A 56 -6.00 0.96 0.70
CA HIS A 56 -6.50 -0.26 1.31
C HIS A 56 -5.79 -1.48 0.72
N LEU A 57 -5.72 -2.56 1.49
CA LEU A 57 -5.22 -3.84 0.98
C LEU A 57 -6.00 -4.26 -0.27
N THR A 58 -7.33 -4.14 -0.24
CA THR A 58 -8.21 -4.54 -1.35
C THR A 58 -8.10 -3.61 -2.56
N CYS A 59 -7.42 -2.48 -2.43
CA CYS A 59 -7.16 -1.57 -3.55
C CYS A 59 -5.75 -1.75 -4.12
N CYS A 60 -4.98 -2.72 -3.61
CA CYS A 60 -3.64 -3.00 -4.10
C CYS A 60 -3.70 -3.79 -5.40
N GLU A 61 -2.99 -3.31 -6.43
CA GLU A 61 -2.98 -3.96 -7.74
C GLU A 61 -1.90 -5.02 -7.87
N THR A 62 -0.96 -5.07 -6.94
CA THR A 62 0.17 -6.00 -6.98
C THR A 62 0.33 -6.74 -5.66
N PRO A 63 -0.71 -7.47 -5.22
CA PRO A 63 -0.68 -8.11 -3.90
C PRO A 63 0.40 -9.18 -3.78
N ASP A 64 0.81 -9.79 -4.89
CA ASP A 64 1.85 -10.83 -4.90
C ASP A 64 3.16 -10.36 -4.30
N LEU A 65 3.44 -9.06 -4.37
CA LEU A 65 4.69 -8.49 -3.87
C LEU A 65 4.65 -8.24 -2.37
N LEU A 66 3.47 -8.22 -1.74
CA LEU A 66 3.32 -7.76 -0.36
C LEU A 66 4.14 -8.56 0.66
N PRO A 67 4.30 -9.88 0.54
CA PRO A 67 5.16 -10.60 1.49
C PRO A 67 6.64 -10.20 1.43
N GLN A 68 7.05 -9.50 0.39
CA GLN A 68 8.44 -9.10 0.19
C GLN A 68 8.70 -7.62 0.51
N VAL A 69 7.65 -6.85 0.81
CA VAL A 69 7.82 -5.41 1.03
C VAL A 69 8.15 -5.11 2.49
N GLU A 70 8.76 -3.94 2.70
CA GLU A 70 9.12 -3.50 4.03
C GLU A 70 7.89 -3.35 4.92
N GLY A 71 7.99 -3.85 6.13
CA GLY A 71 6.92 -3.81 7.12
C GLY A 71 6.10 -5.08 7.20
N TYR A 72 6.17 -5.96 6.20
CA TYR A 72 5.35 -7.18 6.20
C TYR A 72 5.65 -8.06 7.42
N GLU A 73 6.92 -8.26 7.73
CA GLU A 73 7.32 -9.12 8.85
C GLU A 73 6.87 -8.57 10.20
N LEU A 74 6.63 -7.26 10.28
CA LEU A 74 6.18 -6.61 11.50
C LEU A 74 4.66 -6.68 11.69
N LEU A 75 3.92 -7.16 10.69
CA LEU A 75 2.48 -7.26 10.79
C LEU A 75 2.08 -8.30 11.83
N PRO A 76 1.00 -8.04 12.59
CA PRO A 76 0.40 -9.09 13.42
C PRO A 76 -0.04 -10.27 12.57
N THR A 77 -0.13 -11.46 13.18
CA THR A 77 -0.56 -12.67 12.49
C THR A 77 -1.88 -12.49 11.76
N GLN A 78 -2.84 -11.84 12.40
CA GLN A 78 -4.15 -11.59 11.82
C GLN A 78 -4.04 -10.76 10.53
N ALA A 79 -3.17 -9.75 10.53
CA ALA A 79 -2.95 -8.93 9.35
C ALA A 79 -2.26 -9.72 8.23
N LYS A 80 -1.30 -10.55 8.57
CA LYS A 80 -0.64 -11.44 7.60
C LYS A 80 -1.65 -12.41 6.97
N ASP A 81 -2.58 -12.92 7.75
CA ASP A 81 -3.64 -13.81 7.25
C ASP A 81 -4.56 -13.07 6.27
N GLN A 82 -4.89 -11.82 6.55
CA GLN A 82 -5.68 -10.99 5.63
C GLN A 82 -4.95 -10.80 4.30
N VAL A 83 -3.65 -10.54 4.35
CA VAL A 83 -2.84 -10.38 3.13
C VAL A 83 -2.83 -11.69 2.33
N SER A 84 -2.59 -12.81 2.98
CA SER A 84 -2.56 -14.12 2.31
C SER A 84 -3.91 -14.45 1.66
N THR A 85 -4.99 -14.17 2.36
CA THR A 85 -6.35 -14.40 1.84
C THR A 85 -6.60 -13.53 0.60
N TYR A 86 -6.20 -12.27 0.66
CA TYR A 86 -6.40 -11.38 -0.48
C TYR A 86 -5.56 -11.82 -1.69
N ILE A 87 -4.32 -12.25 -1.47
CA ILE A 87 -3.47 -12.74 -2.55
C ILE A 87 -4.13 -13.93 -3.25
N GLN A 88 -4.65 -14.88 -2.47
CA GLN A 88 -5.33 -16.06 -3.02
C GLN A 88 -6.56 -15.68 -3.83
N GLN A 89 -7.38 -14.78 -3.30
CA GLN A 89 -8.57 -14.31 -4.00
C GLN A 89 -8.22 -13.58 -5.28
N TYR A 90 -7.19 -12.76 -5.25
CA TYR A 90 -6.75 -12.01 -6.42
C TYR A 90 -6.26 -12.93 -7.52
N GLN A 91 -5.50 -13.97 -7.18
CA GLN A 91 -5.01 -14.94 -8.16
C GLN A 91 -6.14 -15.74 -8.80
N VAL A 92 -7.15 -16.13 -8.02
CA VAL A 92 -8.32 -16.84 -8.54
C VAL A 92 -9.10 -15.96 -9.51
N LEU A 93 -9.27 -14.67 -9.18
CA LEU A 93 -10.05 -13.76 -10.01
C LEU A 93 -9.33 -13.37 -11.29
N SER A 94 -8.02 -13.52 -11.36
CA SER A 94 -7.23 -13.11 -12.52
C SER A 94 -7.03 -14.22 -13.56
N ILE A 95 -7.59 -15.39 -13.33
CA ILE A 95 -7.52 -16.52 -14.28
C ILE A 95 -8.52 -16.38 -15.38
#